data_dd5605c6f90d1a546988b6e21839087f
#
_entry.id   dd5605c6f90d1a546988b6e21839087f
#
_cell.length_a   1.000
_cell.length_b   1.000
_cell.length_c   1.000
_cell.angle_alpha   90.00
_cell.angle_beta   90.00
_cell.angle_gamma   90.00
#
_symmetry.space_group_name_H-M   'P 1'
#
loop_
_entity.id
_entity.type
_entity.pdbx_description
1 polymer ?
#
loop_
_entity_poly.entity_id
_entity_poly.type
_entity_poly.pdbx_seq_one_letter_code
_entity_poly.pdbx_strand_id
1 'polypeptide(L)'
;MKKFLLFILTFTFSFSYSQLSTRTIEVKDGQMSKFIEMAGKKTKKFNNEDGAARFWTYEILTGSDAGKIWRMQAATPEMRDNWDMNSEEVEYWQKNVSPYIANGSVNGNYMWNYAGPYSHNVDSENQNHVMMLVYTYKDSGEQDFWRFRERVVAARKAMEPAPKGSMHSVVCSSGCNGNVAAILFEYESWADQQNYNQEMLPKMIEKYNELYGNNAYEQDGSKVDKALTENGRGRIHLRFIPEASSD
;
A
#
# COMPACT_ATOMS: atom_id res chain seq x y z
N MET A 1 22.75 38.62 -36.36
CA MET A 1 21.76 37.57 -36.05
C MET A 1 22.24 36.83 -34.80
N LYS A 2 21.72 37.16 -33.62
CA LYS A 2 22.09 36.54 -32.35
C LYS A 2 21.20 35.29 -32.16
N LYS A 3 21.79 34.09 -32.15
CA LYS A 3 21.12 32.85 -31.85
C LYS A 3 20.91 32.77 -30.33
N PHE A 4 19.66 32.87 -29.90
CA PHE A 4 19.22 32.63 -28.53
C PHE A 4 19.18 31.12 -28.31
N LEU A 5 20.09 30.57 -27.54
CA LEU A 5 20.09 29.17 -27.11
C LEU A 5 19.13 29.07 -25.92
N LEU A 6 17.94 28.52 -26.16
CA LEU A 6 16.97 28.24 -25.11
C LEU A 6 17.42 26.97 -24.34
N PHE A 7 17.95 27.17 -23.15
CA PHE A 7 18.30 26.10 -22.22
C PHE A 7 17.00 25.62 -21.57
N ILE A 8 16.42 24.51 -22.08
CA ILE A 8 15.30 23.85 -21.43
C ILE A 8 15.89 23.09 -20.24
N LEU A 9 15.72 23.66 -19.04
CA LEU A 9 16.01 22.99 -17.78
C LEU A 9 14.91 21.94 -17.56
N THR A 10 15.16 20.70 -17.97
CA THR A 10 14.31 19.57 -17.59
C THR A 10 14.52 19.34 -16.09
N PHE A 11 13.59 19.82 -15.29
CA PHE A 11 13.44 19.39 -13.90
C PHE A 11 13.06 17.91 -13.93
N THR A 12 14.03 17.03 -13.83
CA THR A 12 13.78 15.65 -13.45
C THR A 12 13.37 15.67 -11.99
N PHE A 13 12.06 15.59 -11.74
CA PHE A 13 11.57 15.22 -10.42
C PHE A 13 12.13 13.82 -10.13
N SER A 14 13.22 13.80 -9.37
CA SER A 14 13.66 12.58 -8.72
C SER A 14 12.57 12.24 -7.69
N PHE A 15 11.68 11.32 -8.04
CA PHE A 15 10.89 10.63 -7.05
C PHE A 15 11.89 9.90 -6.14
N SER A 16 12.31 10.55 -5.07
CA SER A 16 13.01 9.85 -4.00
C SER A 16 12.03 8.79 -3.51
N TYR A 17 12.37 7.53 -3.72
CA TYR A 17 11.56 6.40 -3.28
C TYR A 17 11.40 6.52 -1.77
N SER A 18 10.25 7.03 -1.32
CA SER A 18 9.92 7.04 0.09
C SER A 18 9.77 5.59 0.54
N GLN A 19 10.50 5.23 1.57
CA GLN A 19 10.30 3.95 2.22
C GLN A 19 9.00 4.01 3.00
N LEU A 20 8.19 2.97 2.87
CA LEU A 20 6.99 2.82 3.66
C LEU A 20 7.32 2.06 4.94
N SER A 21 6.79 2.48 6.06
CA SER A 21 6.76 1.66 7.27
C SER A 21 5.32 1.49 7.73
N THR A 22 5.01 0.30 8.23
CA THR A 22 3.66 -0.02 8.71
C THR A 22 3.69 -0.52 10.13
N ARG A 23 2.59 -0.30 10.84
CA ARG A 23 2.35 -0.87 12.17
C ARG A 23 0.87 -1.14 12.36
N THR A 24 0.59 -2.19 13.11
CA THR A 24 -0.75 -2.54 13.59
C THR A 24 -0.90 -2.07 15.03
N ILE A 25 -1.98 -1.36 15.33
CA ILE A 25 -2.23 -0.73 16.62
C ILE A 25 -3.58 -1.26 17.14
N GLU A 26 -3.58 -1.82 18.33
CA GLU A 26 -4.78 -2.16 19.05
C GLU A 26 -5.22 -0.98 19.91
N VAL A 27 -6.42 -0.51 19.69
CA VAL A 27 -7.00 0.60 20.45
C VAL A 27 -7.76 0.03 21.64
N LYS A 28 -7.71 0.70 22.78
CA LYS A 28 -8.47 0.33 23.99
C LYS A 28 -9.96 0.26 23.69
N ASP A 29 -10.66 -0.65 24.33
CA ASP A 29 -12.09 -0.83 24.16
C ASP A 29 -12.87 0.48 24.36
N GLY A 30 -13.76 0.76 23.41
CA GLY A 30 -14.57 1.99 23.42
C GLY A 30 -13.84 3.29 23.11
N GLN A 31 -12.53 3.25 22.79
CA GLN A 31 -11.72 4.46 22.56
C GLN A 31 -11.41 4.72 21.07
N MET A 32 -11.94 3.92 20.14
CA MET A 32 -11.64 4.03 18.71
C MET A 32 -11.89 5.44 18.15
N SER A 33 -13.05 6.02 18.40
CA SER A 33 -13.37 7.37 17.92
C SER A 33 -12.41 8.42 18.46
N LYS A 34 -12.00 8.29 19.71
CA LYS A 34 -11.05 9.22 20.35
C LYS A 34 -9.65 9.06 19.81
N PHE A 35 -9.21 7.83 19.59
CA PHE A 35 -7.94 7.53 18.91
C PHE A 35 -7.90 8.18 17.53
N ILE A 36 -8.93 7.97 16.68
CA ILE A 36 -9.01 8.53 15.32
C ILE A 36 -8.95 10.06 15.39
N GLU A 37 -9.74 10.70 16.26
CA GLU A 37 -9.74 12.15 16.44
C GLU A 37 -8.34 12.68 16.77
N MET A 38 -7.67 12.07 17.74
CA MET A 38 -6.37 12.57 18.21
C MET A 38 -5.22 12.24 17.27
N ALA A 39 -5.26 11.06 16.60
CA ALA A 39 -4.32 10.73 15.53
C ALA A 39 -4.47 11.67 14.35
N GLY A 40 -5.70 12.05 13.99
CA GLY A 40 -5.99 13.04 12.96
C GLY A 40 -5.47 14.42 13.27
N LYS A 41 -5.70 14.92 14.51
CA LYS A 41 -5.14 16.20 14.95
C LYS A 41 -3.62 16.22 14.87
N LYS A 42 -2.96 15.11 15.27
CA LYS A 42 -1.51 14.94 15.15
C LYS A 42 -1.08 15.00 13.68
N THR A 43 -1.73 14.25 12.81
CA THR A 43 -1.39 14.17 11.40
C THR A 43 -1.55 15.52 10.71
N LYS A 44 -2.66 16.22 10.94
CA LYS A 44 -2.89 17.58 10.40
C LYS A 44 -1.87 18.59 10.88
N LYS A 45 -1.41 18.48 12.13
CA LYS A 45 -0.45 19.43 12.69
C LYS A 45 0.99 19.23 12.18
N PHE A 46 1.41 17.98 11.93
CA PHE A 46 2.82 17.66 11.72
C PHE A 46 3.10 17.01 10.35
N ASN A 47 2.08 16.55 9.62
CA ASN A 47 2.28 15.65 8.48
C ASN A 47 1.50 16.05 7.20
N ASN A 48 0.99 17.28 7.13
CA ASN A 48 0.31 17.78 5.94
C ASN A 48 1.12 18.81 5.16
N GLU A 49 2.20 19.32 5.72
CA GLU A 49 3.07 20.26 5.03
C GLU A 49 3.99 19.56 4.02
N ASP A 50 4.42 20.31 3.01
CA ASP A 50 5.38 19.82 2.02
C ASP A 50 6.70 19.42 2.70
N GLY A 51 7.22 18.28 2.31
CA GLY A 51 8.44 17.72 2.90
C GLY A 51 8.22 16.99 4.24
N ALA A 52 7.02 16.94 4.80
CA ALA A 52 6.73 16.13 5.97
C ALA A 52 6.48 14.65 5.62
N ALA A 53 6.72 13.77 6.58
CA ALA A 53 6.34 12.36 6.44
C ALA A 53 4.81 12.24 6.30
N ARG A 54 4.32 11.45 5.35
CA ARG A 54 2.90 11.24 5.11
C ARG A 54 2.39 10.00 5.84
N PHE A 55 1.14 10.04 6.29
CA PHE A 55 0.50 8.94 6.98
C PHE A 55 -0.82 8.57 6.34
N TRP A 56 -1.05 7.26 6.17
CA TRP A 56 -2.35 6.68 5.82
C TRP A 56 -2.79 5.75 6.94
N THR A 57 -4.05 5.85 7.32
CA THR A 57 -4.63 5.11 8.44
C THR A 57 -5.82 4.30 7.97
N TYR A 58 -5.86 3.04 8.33
CA TYR A 58 -6.91 2.11 7.94
C TYR A 58 -7.42 1.34 9.17
N GLU A 59 -8.68 0.97 9.16
CA GLU A 59 -9.22 -0.06 10.04
C GLU A 59 -9.13 -1.41 9.35
N ILE A 60 -8.66 -2.43 10.04
CA ILE A 60 -8.65 -3.81 9.56
C ILE A 60 -10.04 -4.40 9.75
N LEU A 61 -10.69 -4.81 8.66
CA LEU A 61 -12.08 -5.30 8.70
C LEU A 61 -12.17 -6.83 8.81
N THR A 62 -11.11 -7.56 8.38
CA THR A 62 -11.14 -9.04 8.34
C THR A 62 -9.82 -9.64 8.80
N GLY A 63 -9.84 -10.90 9.21
CA GLY A 63 -8.67 -11.64 9.68
C GLY A 63 -8.46 -11.55 11.20
N SER A 64 -7.34 -12.06 11.69
CA SER A 64 -7.03 -12.13 13.13
C SER A 64 -6.88 -10.77 13.80
N ASP A 65 -6.58 -9.74 13.01
CA ASP A 65 -6.39 -8.37 13.48
C ASP A 65 -7.61 -7.47 13.22
N ALA A 66 -8.77 -8.04 12.89
CA ALA A 66 -9.99 -7.28 12.67
C ALA A 66 -10.32 -6.38 13.88
N GLY A 67 -10.71 -5.14 13.60
CA GLY A 67 -10.96 -4.11 14.59
C GLY A 67 -9.72 -3.33 15.05
N LYS A 68 -8.51 -3.73 14.64
CA LYS A 68 -7.29 -2.95 14.87
C LYS A 68 -7.08 -1.90 13.79
N ILE A 69 -6.21 -0.96 14.08
CA ILE A 69 -5.75 0.06 13.14
C ILE A 69 -4.46 -0.39 12.47
N TRP A 70 -4.42 -0.32 11.14
CA TRP A 70 -3.19 -0.44 10.37
C TRP A 70 -2.77 0.95 9.89
N ARG A 71 -1.57 1.37 10.27
CA ARG A 71 -1.08 2.70 9.96
C ARG A 71 0.21 2.60 9.15
N MET A 72 0.23 3.28 8.02
CA MET A 72 1.35 3.36 7.09
C MET A 72 1.95 4.76 7.12
N GLN A 73 3.28 4.84 7.11
CA GLN A 73 4.04 6.07 7.01
C GLN A 73 4.96 6.01 5.79
N ALA A 74 4.91 7.05 4.95
CA ALA A 74 5.93 7.28 3.94
C ALA A 74 6.91 8.33 4.46
N ALA A 75 8.20 8.00 4.44
CA ALA A 75 9.27 8.90 4.84
C ALA A 75 10.52 8.66 3.98
N THR A 76 11.28 9.70 3.69
CA THR A 76 12.57 9.54 3.03
C THR A 76 13.62 8.97 3.99
N PRO A 77 14.74 8.41 3.50
CA PRO A 77 15.84 7.99 4.36
C PRO A 77 16.34 9.13 5.26
N GLU A 78 16.45 10.33 4.73
CA GLU A 78 16.92 11.52 5.46
C GLU A 78 15.98 11.90 6.61
N MET A 79 14.64 11.77 6.41
CA MET A 79 13.66 11.98 7.48
C MET A 79 13.83 10.96 8.61
N ARG A 80 14.20 9.71 8.25
CA ARG A 80 14.44 8.66 9.24
C ARG A 80 15.73 8.87 10.01
N ASP A 81 16.80 9.26 9.32
CA ASP A 81 18.11 9.55 9.93
C ASP A 81 18.02 10.75 10.89
N ASN A 82 17.15 11.72 10.58
CA ASN A 82 16.92 12.92 11.39
C ASN A 82 15.74 12.77 12.38
N TRP A 83 15.25 11.54 12.61
CA TRP A 83 14.15 11.32 13.56
C TRP A 83 14.59 11.63 14.97
N ASP A 84 13.95 12.64 15.56
CA ASP A 84 14.20 13.04 16.95
C ASP A 84 13.09 12.52 17.88
N MET A 85 13.48 11.66 18.83
CA MET A 85 12.58 11.09 19.84
C MET A 85 12.05 12.14 20.83
N ASN A 86 12.70 13.31 20.90
CA ASN A 86 12.29 14.42 21.75
C ASN A 86 11.58 15.52 20.95
N SER A 87 11.21 15.25 19.71
CA SER A 87 10.48 16.22 18.88
C SER A 87 9.08 16.51 19.43
N GLU A 88 8.56 17.70 19.14
CA GLU A 88 7.19 18.08 19.50
C GLU A 88 6.15 17.10 18.94
N GLU A 89 6.42 16.50 17.79
CA GLU A 89 5.57 15.47 17.18
C GLU A 89 5.47 14.21 18.04
N VAL A 90 6.62 13.73 18.56
CA VAL A 90 6.68 12.56 19.44
C VAL A 90 6.04 12.84 20.78
N GLU A 91 6.30 14.00 21.39
CA GLU A 91 5.66 14.42 22.63
C GLU A 91 4.13 14.51 22.48
N TYR A 92 3.67 15.09 21.36
CA TYR A 92 2.25 15.18 21.08
C TYR A 92 1.61 13.79 20.97
N TRP A 93 2.27 12.87 20.25
CA TRP A 93 1.80 11.48 20.14
C TRP A 93 1.70 10.81 21.50
N GLN A 94 2.76 10.90 22.32
CA GLN A 94 2.78 10.28 23.64
C GLN A 94 1.69 10.83 24.57
N LYS A 95 1.49 12.13 24.55
CA LYS A 95 0.52 12.81 25.42
C LYS A 95 -0.93 12.62 24.97
N ASN A 96 -1.19 12.68 23.67
CA ASN A 96 -2.55 12.83 23.14
C ASN A 96 -3.08 11.60 22.41
N VAL A 97 -2.24 10.71 21.89
CA VAL A 97 -2.67 9.53 21.10
C VAL A 97 -2.39 8.23 21.85
N SER A 98 -1.18 8.06 22.41
CA SER A 98 -0.78 6.84 23.13
C SER A 98 -1.71 6.45 24.28
N PRO A 99 -2.37 7.36 25.01
CA PRO A 99 -3.31 7.00 26.07
C PRO A 99 -4.48 6.11 25.62
N TYR A 100 -4.82 6.14 24.34
CA TYR A 100 -5.91 5.34 23.74
C TYR A 100 -5.44 4.01 23.17
N ILE A 101 -4.13 3.75 23.13
CA ILE A 101 -3.56 2.48 22.64
C ILE A 101 -3.53 1.48 23.78
N ALA A 102 -3.92 0.24 23.53
CA ALA A 102 -3.81 -0.85 24.49
C ALA A 102 -2.33 -1.16 24.77
N ASN A 103 -1.99 -1.49 26.01
CA ASN A 103 -0.60 -1.66 26.43
C ASN A 103 0.09 -2.79 25.68
N GLY A 104 1.28 -2.50 25.12
CA GLY A 104 2.11 -3.50 24.41
C GLY A 104 1.58 -3.93 23.05
N SER A 105 0.60 -3.23 22.50
CA SER A 105 -0.15 -3.65 21.31
C SER A 105 0.21 -2.95 20.00
N VAL A 106 1.43 -2.44 19.89
CA VAL A 106 1.96 -1.97 18.61
C VAL A 106 2.81 -3.08 18.01
N ASN A 107 2.29 -3.74 16.97
CA ASN A 107 2.91 -4.88 16.30
C ASN A 107 3.19 -4.58 14.83
N GLY A 108 3.95 -5.44 14.16
CA GLY A 108 4.11 -5.40 12.71
C GLY A 108 4.82 -4.15 12.22
N ASN A 109 5.93 -3.77 12.88
CA ASN A 109 6.82 -2.73 12.37
C ASN A 109 7.58 -3.30 11.17
N TYR A 110 6.97 -3.22 10.00
CA TYR A 110 7.56 -3.66 8.75
C TYR A 110 7.98 -2.46 7.91
N MET A 111 9.09 -2.61 7.20
CA MET A 111 9.50 -1.67 6.16
C MET A 111 9.25 -2.27 4.79
N TRP A 112 8.80 -1.42 3.87
CA TRP A 112 8.42 -1.82 2.52
C TRP A 112 9.07 -0.90 1.49
N ASN A 113 9.51 -1.49 0.40
CA ASN A 113 9.87 -0.76 -0.81
C ASN A 113 8.69 -0.79 -1.78
N TYR A 114 8.40 0.35 -2.36
CA TYR A 114 7.39 0.46 -3.40
C TYR A 114 7.87 -0.23 -4.69
N ALA A 115 7.02 -1.07 -5.26
CA ALA A 115 7.30 -1.85 -6.46
C ALA A 115 6.54 -1.26 -7.67
N GLY A 116 6.98 -0.09 -8.13
CA GLY A 116 6.34 0.72 -9.17
C GLY A 116 6.03 -0.03 -10.47
N PRO A 117 6.96 -0.82 -11.05
CA PRO A 117 6.69 -1.60 -12.26
C PRO A 117 5.51 -2.56 -12.14
N TYR A 118 5.18 -2.97 -10.94
CA TYR A 118 4.08 -3.90 -10.60
C TYR A 118 2.86 -3.20 -10.02
N SER A 119 2.76 -1.88 -10.18
CA SER A 119 1.66 -1.04 -9.71
C SER A 119 0.93 -0.38 -10.89
N HIS A 120 -0.33 0.03 -10.68
CA HIS A 120 -1.16 0.61 -11.74
C HIS A 120 -2.10 1.66 -11.17
N ASN A 121 -2.28 2.78 -11.91
CA ASN A 121 -3.21 3.87 -11.59
C ASN A 121 -3.00 4.44 -10.16
N VAL A 122 -1.75 4.66 -9.78
CA VAL A 122 -1.34 4.99 -8.41
C VAL A 122 -1.58 6.44 -8.02
N ASP A 123 -1.86 7.31 -8.99
CA ASP A 123 -2.17 8.72 -8.78
C ASP A 123 -3.68 8.97 -8.59
N SER A 124 -4.49 7.90 -8.52
CA SER A 124 -5.91 8.03 -8.19
C SER A 124 -6.10 8.41 -6.72
N GLU A 125 -7.21 9.08 -6.42
CA GLU A 125 -7.59 9.39 -5.04
C GLU A 125 -7.74 8.09 -4.22
N ASN A 126 -7.34 8.15 -2.93
CA ASN A 126 -7.50 7.03 -2.01
C ASN A 126 -8.98 6.64 -1.91
N GLN A 127 -9.25 5.36 -2.05
CA GLN A 127 -10.60 4.82 -1.99
C GLN A 127 -10.93 4.29 -0.60
N ASN A 128 -12.23 4.29 -0.25
CA ASN A 128 -12.68 3.91 1.08
C ASN A 128 -12.45 2.45 1.42
N HIS A 129 -12.45 1.56 0.42
CA HIS A 129 -12.32 0.12 0.60
C HIS A 129 -11.06 -0.42 -0.05
N VAL A 130 -10.23 -1.11 0.70
CA VAL A 130 -8.98 -1.70 0.21
C VAL A 130 -8.97 -3.20 0.46
N MET A 131 -8.72 -3.98 -0.58
CA MET A 131 -8.38 -5.40 -0.46
C MET A 131 -6.87 -5.54 -0.55
N MET A 132 -6.24 -6.02 0.52
CA MET A 132 -4.81 -6.32 0.55
C MET A 132 -4.58 -7.82 0.45
N LEU A 133 -3.82 -8.23 -0.56
CA LEU A 133 -3.29 -9.58 -0.71
C LEU A 133 -1.86 -9.61 -0.23
N VAL A 134 -1.57 -10.46 0.75
CA VAL A 134 -0.21 -10.66 1.26
C VAL A 134 0.30 -12.00 0.77
N TYR A 135 1.51 -12.01 0.21
CA TYR A 135 2.14 -13.19 -0.34
C TYR A 135 3.50 -13.42 0.33
N THR A 136 3.75 -14.67 0.71
CA THR A 136 5.09 -15.13 1.10
C THR A 136 5.54 -16.15 0.07
N TYR A 137 6.66 -15.87 -0.61
CA TYR A 137 7.15 -16.69 -1.71
C TYR A 137 8.58 -17.18 -1.47
N LYS A 138 8.91 -18.30 -2.12
CA LYS A 138 10.23 -18.93 -2.08
C LYS A 138 11.20 -18.17 -2.99
N ASP A 139 12.50 -18.16 -2.66
CA ASP A 139 13.55 -17.59 -3.52
C ASP A 139 13.49 -18.16 -4.95
N SER A 140 13.30 -19.48 -5.05
CA SER A 140 13.20 -20.17 -6.34
C SER A 140 11.96 -19.78 -7.17
N GLY A 141 10.96 -19.15 -6.57
CA GLY A 141 9.71 -18.73 -7.20
C GLY A 141 9.61 -17.25 -7.49
N GLU A 142 10.59 -16.44 -7.08
CA GLU A 142 10.55 -14.99 -7.18
C GLU A 142 10.32 -14.50 -8.61
N GLN A 143 11.04 -15.06 -9.57
CA GLN A 143 10.90 -14.69 -10.98
C GLN A 143 9.50 -14.95 -11.54
N ASP A 144 8.90 -16.11 -11.24
CA ASP A 144 7.56 -16.46 -11.67
C ASP A 144 6.51 -15.56 -11.01
N PHE A 145 6.68 -15.26 -9.72
CA PHE A 145 5.81 -14.37 -8.96
C PHE A 145 5.78 -12.96 -9.58
N TRP A 146 6.93 -12.33 -9.79
CA TRP A 146 7.01 -10.96 -10.28
C TRP A 146 6.65 -10.87 -11.77
N ARG A 147 7.02 -11.84 -12.59
CA ARG A 147 6.56 -11.90 -13.99
C ARG A 147 5.05 -11.92 -14.11
N PHE A 148 4.35 -12.68 -13.26
CA PHE A 148 2.90 -12.69 -13.25
C PHE A 148 2.33 -11.30 -12.89
N ARG A 149 2.90 -10.62 -11.89
CA ARG A 149 2.48 -9.27 -11.50
C ARG A 149 2.68 -8.26 -12.63
N GLU A 150 3.83 -8.27 -13.27
CA GLU A 150 4.12 -7.43 -14.44
C GLU A 150 3.08 -7.62 -15.55
N ARG A 151 2.78 -8.87 -15.88
CA ARG A 151 1.79 -9.22 -16.91
C ARG A 151 0.37 -8.80 -16.52
N VAL A 152 -0.01 -8.92 -15.25
CA VAL A 152 -1.30 -8.39 -14.74
C VAL A 152 -1.36 -6.88 -14.92
N VAL A 153 -0.30 -6.14 -14.61
CA VAL A 153 -0.24 -4.69 -14.83
C VAL A 153 -0.38 -4.35 -16.31
N ALA A 154 0.34 -5.05 -17.19
CA ALA A 154 0.25 -4.83 -18.62
C ALA A 154 -1.16 -5.11 -19.16
N ALA A 155 -1.80 -6.20 -18.73
CA ALA A 155 -3.18 -6.51 -19.09
C ALA A 155 -4.15 -5.42 -18.61
N ARG A 156 -4.04 -4.95 -17.36
CA ARG A 156 -4.87 -3.84 -16.83
C ARG A 156 -4.71 -2.55 -17.63
N LYS A 157 -3.49 -2.20 -18.02
CA LYS A 157 -3.19 -1.02 -18.85
C LYS A 157 -3.77 -1.13 -20.27
N ALA A 158 -3.89 -2.35 -20.80
CA ALA A 158 -4.42 -2.60 -22.13
C ALA A 158 -5.94 -2.78 -22.19
N MET A 159 -6.63 -2.71 -21.06
CA MET A 159 -8.10 -2.79 -20.99
C MET A 159 -8.75 -1.49 -21.50
N GLU A 160 -9.91 -1.64 -22.17
CA GLU A 160 -10.78 -0.54 -22.56
C GLU A 160 -12.22 -0.85 -22.10
N PRO A 161 -12.79 -0.08 -21.16
CA PRO A 161 -12.14 0.98 -20.38
C PRO A 161 -11.14 0.42 -19.37
N ALA A 162 -10.12 1.22 -19.02
CA ALA A 162 -9.17 0.86 -17.98
C ALA A 162 -9.87 0.78 -16.61
N PRO A 163 -9.43 -0.12 -15.70
CA PRO A 163 -9.94 -0.18 -14.34
C PRO A 163 -9.67 1.14 -13.59
N LYS A 164 -10.69 1.70 -12.94
CA LYS A 164 -10.60 2.97 -12.21
C LYS A 164 -9.76 2.88 -10.93
N GLY A 165 -9.89 1.75 -10.18
CA GLY A 165 -9.21 1.59 -8.90
C GLY A 165 -7.69 1.39 -9.06
N SER A 166 -6.94 1.90 -8.09
CA SER A 166 -5.50 1.72 -8.02
C SER A 166 -5.11 0.29 -7.65
N MET A 167 -3.89 -0.06 -8.00
CA MET A 167 -3.22 -1.28 -7.54
C MET A 167 -1.80 -0.91 -7.13
N HIS A 168 -1.51 -0.98 -5.83
CA HIS A 168 -0.19 -0.71 -5.28
C HIS A 168 0.50 -2.02 -4.90
N SER A 169 1.73 -2.18 -5.34
CA SER A 169 2.58 -3.33 -4.99
C SER A 169 3.75 -2.88 -4.14
N VAL A 170 3.99 -3.58 -3.05
CA VAL A 170 5.11 -3.32 -2.13
C VAL A 170 5.82 -4.62 -1.76
N VAL A 171 7.12 -4.53 -1.53
CA VAL A 171 7.97 -5.64 -1.09
C VAL A 171 8.51 -5.33 0.29
N CYS A 172 8.40 -6.27 1.20
CA CYS A 172 8.96 -6.11 2.53
C CYS A 172 10.50 -6.08 2.45
N SER A 173 11.09 -5.03 2.95
CA SER A 173 12.54 -4.84 2.98
C SER A 173 13.14 -5.08 4.37
N SER A 174 12.32 -5.06 5.42
CA SER A 174 12.75 -5.33 6.79
C SER A 174 11.59 -5.72 7.70
N GLY A 175 11.86 -6.58 8.66
CA GLY A 175 10.92 -7.02 9.70
C GLY A 175 10.10 -8.27 9.35
N CYS A 176 10.02 -8.65 8.08
CA CYS A 176 9.29 -9.83 7.63
C CYS A 176 10.11 -11.11 7.70
N ASN A 177 9.44 -12.24 7.84
CA ASN A 177 10.05 -13.56 7.72
C ASN A 177 9.93 -14.05 6.28
N GLY A 178 11.06 -14.15 5.57
CA GLY A 178 11.12 -14.55 4.15
C GLY A 178 10.73 -13.42 3.18
N ASN A 179 10.53 -13.80 1.93
CA ASN A 179 10.16 -12.86 0.87
C ASN A 179 8.66 -12.56 0.93
N VAL A 180 8.31 -11.39 1.38
CA VAL A 180 6.91 -10.97 1.54
C VAL A 180 6.60 -9.81 0.59
N ALA A 181 5.52 -9.93 -0.15
CA ALA A 181 4.95 -8.85 -0.95
C ALA A 181 3.50 -8.61 -0.54
N ALA A 182 3.06 -7.36 -0.61
CA ALA A 182 1.66 -7.00 -0.45
C ALA A 182 1.17 -6.27 -1.70
N ILE A 183 -0.04 -6.64 -2.16
CA ILE A 183 -0.72 -6.01 -3.28
C ILE A 183 -2.03 -5.44 -2.77
N LEU A 184 -2.15 -4.12 -2.81
CA LEU A 184 -3.32 -3.39 -2.36
C LEU A 184 -4.16 -3.01 -3.58
N PHE A 185 -5.42 -3.37 -3.58
CA PHE A 185 -6.41 -2.99 -4.57
C PHE A 185 -7.42 -2.07 -3.90
N GLU A 186 -7.61 -0.91 -4.46
CA GLU A 186 -8.52 0.10 -3.94
C GLU A 186 -9.83 0.12 -4.72
N TYR A 187 -10.93 0.25 -3.99
CA TYR A 187 -12.30 0.27 -4.49
C TYR A 187 -13.11 1.34 -3.75
N GLU A 188 -14.14 1.87 -4.39
CA GLU A 188 -15.05 2.81 -3.73
C GLU A 188 -15.82 2.12 -2.58
N SER A 189 -16.16 0.84 -2.74
CA SER A 189 -16.97 0.08 -1.80
C SER A 189 -16.84 -1.43 -2.00
N TRP A 190 -17.45 -2.22 -1.11
CA TRP A 190 -17.63 -3.66 -1.29
C TRP A 190 -18.40 -4.01 -2.58
N ALA A 191 -19.43 -3.22 -2.92
CA ALA A 191 -20.20 -3.42 -4.14
C ALA A 191 -19.35 -3.17 -5.39
N ASP A 192 -18.51 -2.13 -5.37
CA ASP A 192 -17.57 -1.86 -6.45
C ASP A 192 -16.55 -2.99 -6.62
N GLN A 193 -16.00 -3.52 -5.53
CA GLN A 193 -15.14 -4.70 -5.58
C GLN A 193 -15.85 -5.92 -6.18
N GLN A 194 -17.10 -6.14 -5.80
CA GLN A 194 -17.89 -7.26 -6.33
C GLN A 194 -18.13 -7.08 -7.84
N ASN A 195 -18.48 -5.90 -8.29
CA ASN A 195 -18.66 -5.57 -9.70
C ASN A 195 -17.35 -5.76 -10.48
N TYR A 196 -16.23 -5.30 -9.91
CA TYR A 196 -14.91 -5.55 -10.51
C TYR A 196 -14.65 -7.05 -10.70
N ASN A 197 -14.91 -7.87 -9.68
CA ASN A 197 -14.69 -9.31 -9.76
C ASN A 197 -15.59 -10.00 -10.80
N GLN A 198 -16.81 -9.52 -10.98
CA GLN A 198 -17.78 -10.11 -11.90
C GLN A 198 -17.58 -9.67 -13.35
N GLU A 199 -17.23 -8.40 -13.58
CA GLU A 199 -17.23 -7.80 -14.90
C GLU A 199 -15.82 -7.51 -15.43
N MET A 200 -14.95 -6.93 -14.60
CA MET A 200 -13.66 -6.43 -15.04
C MET A 200 -12.56 -7.50 -14.98
N LEU A 201 -12.58 -8.35 -13.96
CA LEU A 201 -11.59 -9.42 -13.80
C LEU A 201 -11.62 -10.42 -14.98
N PRO A 202 -12.79 -10.89 -15.46
CA PRO A 202 -12.84 -11.72 -16.66
C PRO A 202 -12.23 -11.02 -17.89
N LYS A 203 -12.52 -9.74 -18.11
CA LYS A 203 -11.96 -8.95 -19.22
C LYS A 203 -10.43 -8.79 -19.08
N MET A 204 -9.94 -8.61 -17.86
CA MET A 204 -8.50 -8.55 -17.59
C MET A 204 -7.83 -9.89 -17.92
N ILE A 205 -8.45 -11.00 -17.56
CA ILE A 205 -7.95 -12.36 -17.90
C ILE A 205 -7.95 -12.59 -19.42
N GLU A 206 -9.01 -12.18 -20.11
CA GLU A 206 -9.07 -12.23 -21.57
C GLU A 206 -7.92 -11.42 -22.18
N LYS A 207 -7.74 -10.17 -21.75
CA LYS A 207 -6.67 -9.31 -22.21
C LYS A 207 -5.27 -9.87 -21.89
N TYR A 208 -5.10 -10.48 -20.73
CA TYR A 208 -3.86 -11.19 -20.37
C TYR A 208 -3.56 -12.32 -21.37
N ASN A 209 -4.58 -13.13 -21.69
CA ASN A 209 -4.45 -14.24 -22.63
C ASN A 209 -4.21 -13.77 -24.06
N GLU A 210 -4.81 -12.66 -24.49
CA GLU A 210 -4.50 -12.03 -25.79
C GLU A 210 -3.02 -11.62 -25.90
N LEU A 211 -2.46 -11.04 -24.82
CA LEU A 211 -1.09 -10.54 -24.83
C LEU A 211 -0.03 -11.66 -24.73
N TYR A 212 -0.33 -12.74 -24.00
CA TYR A 212 0.69 -13.71 -23.61
C TYR A 212 0.41 -15.16 -24.07
N GLY A 213 -0.69 -15.39 -24.77
CA GLY A 213 -1.08 -16.67 -25.35
C GLY A 213 -2.24 -17.35 -24.62
N ASN A 214 -2.81 -18.34 -25.28
CA ASN A 214 -3.97 -19.06 -24.74
C ASN A 214 -3.70 -19.66 -23.36
N ASN A 215 -4.63 -19.43 -22.42
CA ASN A 215 -4.56 -19.89 -21.04
C ASN A 215 -3.31 -19.40 -20.25
N ALA A 216 -2.64 -18.34 -20.73
CA ALA A 216 -1.41 -17.84 -20.11
C ALA A 216 -1.67 -17.39 -18.65
N TYR A 217 -2.84 -16.80 -18.36
CA TYR A 217 -3.20 -16.39 -17.01
C TYR A 217 -3.23 -17.57 -16.02
N GLU A 218 -3.88 -18.67 -16.40
CA GLU A 218 -3.96 -19.87 -15.56
C GLU A 218 -2.60 -20.56 -15.41
N GLN A 219 -1.82 -20.64 -16.51
CA GLN A 219 -0.48 -21.22 -16.51
C GLN A 219 0.47 -20.45 -15.59
N ASP A 220 0.49 -19.13 -15.69
CA ASP A 220 1.34 -18.29 -14.85
C ASP A 220 0.83 -18.26 -13.41
N GLY A 221 -0.49 -18.23 -13.18
CA GLY A 221 -1.10 -18.38 -11.87
C GLY A 221 -0.71 -19.67 -11.16
N SER A 222 -0.69 -20.80 -11.90
CA SER A 222 -0.23 -22.08 -11.36
C SER A 222 1.25 -22.08 -10.98
N LYS A 223 2.09 -21.33 -11.70
CA LYS A 223 3.51 -21.15 -11.32
C LYS A 223 3.63 -20.31 -10.06
N VAL A 224 2.82 -19.24 -9.94
CA VAL A 224 2.75 -18.45 -8.71
C VAL A 224 2.33 -19.31 -7.52
N ASP A 225 1.31 -20.15 -7.66
CA ASP A 225 0.88 -21.03 -6.56
C ASP A 225 2.01 -21.97 -6.08
N LYS A 226 2.82 -22.49 -7.01
CA LYS A 226 4.02 -23.29 -6.69
C LYS A 226 5.16 -22.46 -6.09
N ALA A 227 5.25 -21.19 -6.46
CA ALA A 227 6.23 -20.25 -5.93
C ALA A 227 5.96 -19.85 -4.48
N LEU A 228 4.69 -19.91 -4.02
CA LEU A 228 4.35 -19.56 -2.64
C LEU A 228 4.86 -20.60 -1.64
N THR A 229 5.12 -20.13 -0.41
CA THR A 229 5.31 -21.01 0.75
C THR A 229 3.98 -21.66 1.15
N GLU A 230 4.02 -22.66 2.02
CA GLU A 230 2.81 -23.20 2.63
C GLU A 230 2.04 -22.07 3.35
N ASN A 231 0.74 -21.95 3.08
CA ASN A 231 -0.09 -20.83 3.57
C ASN A 231 0.41 -19.43 3.19
N GLY A 232 1.24 -19.34 2.16
CA GLY A 232 1.89 -18.09 1.71
C GLY A 232 0.95 -17.10 0.99
N ARG A 233 -0.38 -17.19 1.16
CA ARG A 233 -1.36 -16.25 0.61
C ARG A 233 -2.37 -15.84 1.68
N GLY A 234 -2.35 -14.57 2.05
CA GLY A 234 -3.35 -13.95 2.92
C GLY A 234 -4.21 -12.94 2.15
N ARG A 235 -5.43 -12.73 2.63
CA ARG A 235 -6.31 -11.65 2.16
C ARG A 235 -6.93 -10.97 3.36
N ILE A 236 -6.81 -9.66 3.41
CA ILE A 236 -7.49 -8.82 4.40
C ILE A 236 -8.18 -7.66 3.71
N HIS A 237 -9.24 -7.17 4.32
CA HIS A 237 -9.97 -5.99 3.88
C HIS A 237 -9.74 -4.87 4.88
N LEU A 238 -9.54 -3.67 4.35
CA LEU A 238 -9.24 -2.47 5.10
C LEU A 238 -10.26 -1.39 4.75
N ARG A 239 -10.57 -0.54 5.71
CA ARG A 239 -11.33 0.69 5.50
C ARG A 239 -10.41 1.88 5.72
N PHE A 240 -10.29 2.75 4.73
CA PHE A 240 -9.53 3.99 4.83
C PHE A 240 -10.18 4.95 5.83
N ILE A 241 -9.37 5.63 6.62
CA ILE A 241 -9.79 6.62 7.63
C ILE A 241 -9.15 7.95 7.26
N PRO A 242 -9.79 8.75 6.40
CA PRO A 242 -9.23 10.03 5.93
C PRO A 242 -9.00 11.01 7.07
N GLU A 243 -9.87 11.00 8.11
CA GLU A 243 -9.74 11.89 9.26
C GLU A 243 -8.43 11.73 10.05
N ALA A 244 -7.80 10.54 9.97
CA ALA A 244 -6.55 10.22 10.65
C ALA A 244 -5.35 10.09 9.69
N SER A 245 -5.53 10.48 8.42
CA SER A 245 -4.55 10.40 7.35
C SER A 245 -4.05 11.78 6.93
N SER A 246 -2.92 11.84 6.22
CA SER A 246 -2.44 13.04 5.52
C SER A 246 -3.28 13.31 4.27
N ASP A 247 -3.42 14.58 3.93
CA ASP A 247 -4.08 15.04 2.71
C ASP A 247 -3.27 14.69 1.47
#